data_adac40c0384f65bfb380758bac386adf
#
_entry.id   adac40c0384f65bfb380758bac386adf
#
_cell.length_a   1.000
_cell.length_b   1.000
_cell.length_c   1.000
_cell.angle_alpha   90.00
_cell.angle_beta   90.00
_cell.angle_gamma   90.00
#
_symmetry.space_group_name_H-M   'P 1'
#
loop_
_entity.id
_entity.type
_entity.pdbx_description
1 polymer ?
#
loop_
_entity_poly.entity_id
_entity_poly.type
_entity_poly.pdbx_seq_one_letter_code
_entity_poly.pdbx_strand_id
1 'polypeptide(L)'
;MVEKGKRIQLNVVQKNRLFYGSLVLLALFSFLVVGSREPVLFDDSGAYTKIDPIEGVMPVYPLFLLLNQYLFGLDRYLYAVIVEQGILAAVCVILFVRTLKDEFHLHYWETYLFFFLSLMPFTTEMPQSMATQQILTEGLSYALFYLFVIVMLKAVWTKKYVWFAGSLAMTFVLAALRSQLQILFAVCSVIFLYIVCRRKQEGRKACVWIRAFIGIAGGLCICLAGIFVISRLTAGYKNLIKTNETFSVFAMKVQSPEDYETYLLSGMDAEKAAEEEAARKKEEEEDRELALKRRLSRFTTSQYVSLIFSRGMYEADSEDAYLFEDEIVRGLYVALYEAVDEEKQRYVYAQNGLWMWKDIVGGVGQVGKTCLRVPSLYYAENYPEIVLSDQYSEIRNAHLTLIGITLLKAHFGRFLYHTFMMLPQAFICTVFFQVGPIYLLCHLVTLFLYLSALALMIREFIDRKADQKCAEFMALILGSNVVMVIVISLVFFGQQRYLVYNFGAFYISYYLLLRELWNGHIRDKARKWRKA
;
A
#
# COMPACT_ATOMS: atom_id res chain seq x y z
N MET A 1 -28.85 34.34 -47.27
CA MET A 1 -29.59 34.01 -46.04
C MET A 1 -28.76 32.94 -45.30
N VAL A 2 -28.03 33.33 -44.29
CA VAL A 2 -27.25 32.37 -43.47
C VAL A 2 -28.13 32.12 -42.26
N GLU A 3 -28.66 30.90 -42.15
CA GLU A 3 -29.40 30.45 -40.98
C GLU A 3 -28.51 30.51 -39.74
N LYS A 4 -28.78 31.46 -38.86
CA LYS A 4 -28.17 31.50 -37.52
C LYS A 4 -28.62 30.26 -36.77
N GLY A 5 -27.77 29.23 -36.75
CA GLY A 5 -27.98 28.03 -35.97
C GLY A 5 -28.31 28.39 -34.52
N LYS A 6 -29.48 28.00 -34.05
CA LYS A 6 -29.94 28.12 -32.66
C LYS A 6 -28.93 27.43 -31.76
N ARG A 7 -28.07 28.18 -31.08
CA ARG A 7 -27.25 27.62 -29.99
C ARG A 7 -28.18 27.09 -28.92
N ILE A 8 -28.21 25.78 -28.77
CA ILE A 8 -28.96 25.11 -27.68
C ILE A 8 -28.37 25.63 -26.37
N GLN A 9 -29.06 26.50 -25.65
CA GLN A 9 -28.69 26.95 -24.32
C GLN A 9 -29.06 25.86 -23.33
N LEU A 10 -28.12 24.97 -23.04
CA LEU A 10 -28.24 23.99 -21.97
C LEU A 10 -28.29 24.67 -20.61
N ASN A 11 -29.25 24.28 -19.79
CA ASN A 11 -29.34 24.76 -18.43
C ASN A 11 -28.20 24.15 -17.59
N VAL A 12 -27.85 24.76 -16.42
CA VAL A 12 -26.74 24.35 -15.55
C VAL A 12 -26.82 22.88 -15.15
N VAL A 13 -28.03 22.37 -14.90
CA VAL A 13 -28.27 20.96 -14.53
C VAL A 13 -27.92 20.02 -15.69
N GLN A 14 -28.33 20.39 -16.91
CA GLN A 14 -28.02 19.62 -18.12
C GLN A 14 -26.53 19.62 -18.43
N LYS A 15 -25.84 20.77 -18.29
CA LYS A 15 -24.38 20.87 -18.45
C LYS A 15 -23.65 19.96 -17.45
N ASN A 16 -24.07 19.95 -16.18
CA ASN A 16 -23.47 19.09 -15.18
C ASN A 16 -23.74 17.60 -15.46
N ARG A 17 -24.96 17.21 -15.87
CA ARG A 17 -25.27 15.82 -16.25
C ARG A 17 -24.41 15.34 -17.41
N LEU A 18 -24.29 16.14 -18.46
CA LEU A 18 -23.43 15.83 -19.62
C LEU A 18 -21.97 15.72 -19.22
N PHE A 19 -21.50 16.62 -18.36
CA PHE A 19 -20.13 16.61 -17.87
C PHE A 19 -19.82 15.34 -17.07
N TYR A 20 -20.63 14.99 -16.06
CA TYR A 20 -20.42 13.77 -15.29
C TYR A 20 -20.63 12.51 -16.13
N GLY A 21 -21.59 12.52 -17.05
CA GLY A 21 -21.77 11.46 -18.04
C GLY A 21 -20.51 11.25 -18.90
N SER A 22 -19.85 12.33 -19.33
CA SER A 22 -18.59 12.22 -20.08
C SER A 22 -17.45 11.65 -19.26
N LEU A 23 -17.34 11.97 -17.94
CA LEU A 23 -16.35 11.36 -17.05
C LEU A 23 -16.59 9.85 -16.90
N VAL A 24 -17.85 9.45 -16.74
CA VAL A 24 -18.21 8.01 -16.69
C VAL A 24 -17.81 7.31 -17.99
N LEU A 25 -18.13 7.91 -19.15
CA LEU A 25 -17.77 7.35 -20.46
C LEU A 25 -16.25 7.26 -20.65
N LEU A 26 -15.50 8.29 -20.22
CA LEU A 26 -14.03 8.27 -20.27
C LEU A 26 -13.44 7.19 -19.33
N ALA A 27 -14.00 7.03 -18.14
CA ALA A 27 -13.59 5.96 -17.23
C ALA A 27 -13.88 4.58 -17.82
N LEU A 28 -15.10 4.37 -18.32
CA LEU A 28 -15.49 3.13 -18.99
C LEU A 28 -14.59 2.83 -20.20
N PHE A 29 -14.31 3.81 -21.03
CA PHE A 29 -13.38 3.65 -22.16
C PHE A 29 -11.98 3.26 -21.68
N SER A 30 -11.44 3.94 -20.66
CA SER A 30 -10.13 3.60 -20.10
C SER A 30 -10.09 2.16 -19.57
N PHE A 31 -11.14 1.72 -18.87
CA PHE A 31 -11.20 0.36 -18.32
C PHE A 31 -11.58 -0.70 -19.36
N LEU A 32 -12.31 -0.38 -20.43
CA LEU A 32 -12.52 -1.30 -21.55
C LEU A 32 -11.20 -1.59 -22.29
N VAL A 33 -10.36 -0.57 -22.44
CA VAL A 33 -9.02 -0.77 -23.02
C VAL A 33 -8.16 -1.65 -22.11
N VAL A 34 -8.30 -1.49 -20.78
CA VAL A 34 -7.61 -2.33 -19.77
C VAL A 34 -8.26 -3.71 -19.68
N GLY A 35 -9.60 -3.77 -19.60
CA GLY A 35 -10.37 -5.00 -19.42
C GLY A 35 -10.33 -5.96 -20.62
N SER A 36 -9.76 -5.55 -21.77
CA SER A 36 -9.47 -6.45 -22.89
C SER A 36 -8.26 -7.36 -22.63
N ARG A 37 -7.54 -7.15 -21.53
CA ARG A 37 -6.36 -7.93 -21.14
C ARG A 37 -6.74 -8.98 -20.08
N GLU A 38 -5.96 -10.04 -20.02
CA GLU A 38 -6.13 -11.10 -19.03
C GLU A 38 -5.77 -10.64 -17.62
N PRO A 39 -6.38 -11.23 -16.56
CA PRO A 39 -5.97 -11.01 -15.18
C PRO A 39 -4.49 -11.37 -15.01
N VAL A 40 -3.73 -10.51 -14.34
CA VAL A 40 -2.30 -10.73 -14.12
C VAL A 40 -2.06 -11.23 -12.71
N LEU A 41 -1.47 -12.42 -12.61
CA LEU A 41 -1.04 -13.02 -11.35
C LEU A 41 0.44 -12.71 -11.11
N PHE A 42 0.78 -12.35 -9.88
CA PHE A 42 2.14 -12.15 -9.39
C PHE A 42 2.46 -13.21 -8.32
N ASP A 43 3.71 -13.30 -7.93
CA ASP A 43 4.14 -14.17 -6.82
C ASP A 43 3.29 -13.93 -5.56
N ASP A 44 3.01 -12.65 -5.26
CA ASP A 44 2.14 -12.27 -4.13
C ASP A 44 0.67 -12.70 -4.32
N SER A 45 0.19 -12.90 -5.55
CA SER A 45 -1.21 -13.30 -5.81
C SER A 45 -1.53 -14.68 -5.26
N GLY A 46 -0.54 -15.58 -5.23
CA GLY A 46 -0.66 -16.90 -4.63
C GLY A 46 -1.07 -16.85 -3.15
N ALA A 47 -0.57 -15.84 -2.40
CA ALA A 47 -0.93 -15.67 -0.99
C ALA A 47 -2.40 -15.24 -0.78
N TYR A 48 -3.04 -14.63 -1.76
CA TYR A 48 -4.44 -14.21 -1.69
C TYR A 48 -5.40 -15.26 -2.24
N THR A 49 -4.99 -15.98 -3.28
CA THR A 49 -5.82 -17.01 -3.92
C THR A 49 -5.80 -18.33 -3.15
N LYS A 50 -4.68 -18.64 -2.50
CA LYS A 50 -4.52 -19.82 -1.64
C LYS A 50 -5.06 -19.53 -0.27
N ILE A 51 -6.12 -19.23 0.14
CA ILE A 51 -6.60 -18.93 1.49
C ILE A 51 -5.75 -19.65 2.57
N ASP A 52 -4.49 -19.26 2.68
CA ASP A 52 -3.56 -19.84 3.63
C ASP A 52 -3.63 -19.07 4.96
N PRO A 53 -4.01 -19.76 6.09
CA PRO A 53 -4.10 -19.12 7.39
C PRO A 53 -2.73 -18.73 7.99
N ILE A 54 -1.64 -19.22 7.42
CA ILE A 54 -0.31 -19.12 8.01
C ILE A 54 0.32 -17.76 7.71
N GLU A 55 0.02 -17.17 6.56
CA GLU A 55 0.66 -15.93 6.15
C GLU A 55 -0.10 -14.70 6.60
N GLY A 56 0.63 -13.63 6.92
CA GLY A 56 0.12 -12.37 7.42
C GLY A 56 -0.78 -11.58 6.45
N VAL A 57 -1.52 -12.30 5.61
CA VAL A 57 -2.46 -11.77 4.64
C VAL A 57 -3.65 -11.16 5.37
N MET A 58 -3.98 -9.91 5.03
CA MET A 58 -5.14 -9.23 5.57
C MET A 58 -6.44 -9.81 5.00
N PRO A 59 -7.51 -9.92 5.80
CA PRO A 59 -8.68 -10.73 5.47
C PRO A 59 -9.55 -10.21 4.33
N VAL A 60 -9.59 -8.90 4.09
CA VAL A 60 -10.59 -8.31 3.19
C VAL A 60 -10.40 -8.72 1.74
N TYR A 61 -9.16 -8.76 1.23
CA TYR A 61 -8.93 -9.10 -0.16
C TYR A 61 -9.17 -10.60 -0.47
N PRO A 62 -8.67 -11.55 0.32
CA PRO A 62 -9.04 -12.96 0.15
C PRO A 62 -10.54 -13.22 0.23
N LEU A 63 -11.25 -12.57 1.17
CA LEU A 63 -12.71 -12.68 1.27
C LEU A 63 -13.43 -12.08 0.05
N PHE A 64 -12.90 -11.00 -0.51
CA PHE A 64 -13.40 -10.43 -1.77
C PHE A 64 -13.21 -11.40 -2.95
N LEU A 65 -12.04 -12.05 -3.07
CA LEU A 65 -11.81 -13.08 -4.08
C LEU A 65 -12.75 -14.27 -3.90
N LEU A 66 -12.93 -14.73 -2.66
CA LEU A 66 -13.84 -15.82 -2.32
C LEU A 66 -15.29 -15.50 -2.70
N LEU A 67 -15.75 -14.30 -2.40
CA LEU A 67 -17.10 -13.85 -2.77
C LEU A 67 -17.27 -13.88 -4.30
N ASN A 68 -16.30 -13.37 -5.04
CA ASN A 68 -16.33 -13.40 -6.50
C ASN A 68 -16.33 -14.82 -7.06
N GLN A 69 -15.54 -15.71 -6.47
CA GLN A 69 -15.52 -17.10 -6.86
C GLN A 69 -16.87 -17.80 -6.59
N TYR A 70 -17.52 -17.50 -5.47
CA TYR A 70 -18.86 -18.00 -5.17
C TYR A 70 -19.91 -17.51 -6.17
N LEU A 71 -19.82 -16.22 -6.58
CA LEU A 71 -20.80 -15.60 -7.47
C LEU A 71 -20.61 -15.97 -8.96
N PHE A 72 -19.37 -16.07 -9.42
CA PHE A 72 -19.03 -16.20 -10.85
C PHE A 72 -18.39 -17.53 -11.22
N GLY A 73 -18.11 -18.40 -10.26
CA GLY A 73 -17.42 -19.68 -10.46
C GLY A 73 -15.91 -19.51 -10.68
N LEU A 74 -15.20 -20.66 -10.64
CA LEU A 74 -13.72 -20.70 -10.71
C LEU A 74 -13.16 -20.10 -12.02
N ASP A 75 -13.83 -20.37 -13.13
CA ASP A 75 -13.33 -20.01 -14.47
C ASP A 75 -13.42 -18.50 -14.75
N ARG A 76 -14.30 -17.78 -14.07
CA ARG A 76 -14.63 -16.38 -14.41
C ARG A 76 -14.39 -15.37 -13.30
N TYR A 77 -14.14 -15.82 -12.08
CA TYR A 77 -14.06 -14.88 -10.94
C TYR A 77 -12.94 -13.86 -11.06
N LEU A 78 -11.79 -14.22 -11.64
CA LEU A 78 -10.68 -13.28 -11.80
C LEU A 78 -11.02 -12.15 -12.78
N TYR A 79 -11.78 -12.48 -13.85
CA TYR A 79 -12.29 -11.45 -14.76
C TYR A 79 -13.32 -10.55 -14.08
N ALA A 80 -14.20 -11.11 -13.24
CA ALA A 80 -15.13 -10.32 -12.44
C ALA A 80 -14.39 -9.38 -11.50
N VAL A 81 -13.33 -9.86 -10.82
CA VAL A 81 -12.48 -9.08 -9.92
C VAL A 81 -11.87 -7.87 -10.62
N ILE A 82 -11.26 -8.02 -11.80
CA ILE A 82 -10.66 -6.88 -12.50
C ILE A 82 -11.72 -5.87 -12.97
N VAL A 83 -12.90 -6.33 -13.38
CA VAL A 83 -14.03 -5.45 -13.74
C VAL A 83 -14.52 -4.67 -12.51
N GLU A 84 -14.71 -5.33 -11.38
CA GLU A 84 -15.14 -4.68 -10.13
C GLU A 84 -14.10 -3.70 -9.61
N GLN A 85 -12.81 -4.03 -9.67
CA GLN A 85 -11.72 -3.10 -9.35
C GLN A 85 -11.76 -1.86 -10.26
N GLY A 86 -11.99 -2.04 -11.56
CA GLY A 86 -12.13 -0.94 -12.51
C GLY A 86 -13.34 -0.05 -12.21
N ILE A 87 -14.50 -0.64 -11.95
CA ILE A 87 -15.72 0.11 -11.59
C ILE A 87 -15.51 0.90 -10.29
N LEU A 88 -14.94 0.26 -9.27
CA LEU A 88 -14.67 0.91 -7.99
C LEU A 88 -13.69 2.08 -8.16
N ALA A 89 -12.64 1.90 -8.94
CA ALA A 89 -11.69 2.96 -9.26
C ALA A 89 -12.38 4.16 -9.94
N ALA A 90 -13.22 3.90 -10.96
CA ALA A 90 -13.99 4.94 -11.65
C ALA A 90 -14.88 5.73 -10.68
N VAL A 91 -15.65 5.02 -9.87
CA VAL A 91 -16.57 5.65 -8.89
C VAL A 91 -15.79 6.50 -7.89
N CYS A 92 -14.72 5.95 -7.30
CA CYS A 92 -13.95 6.66 -6.28
C CYS A 92 -13.26 7.91 -6.86
N VAL A 93 -12.66 7.82 -8.05
CA VAL A 93 -12.03 8.97 -8.72
C VAL A 93 -13.07 10.04 -9.08
N ILE A 94 -14.22 9.66 -9.63
CA ILE A 94 -15.29 10.62 -9.96
C ILE A 94 -15.81 11.32 -8.70
N LEU A 95 -16.02 10.59 -7.59
CA LEU A 95 -16.44 11.18 -6.31
C LEU A 95 -15.38 12.14 -5.76
N PHE A 96 -14.09 11.79 -5.88
CA PHE A 96 -12.99 12.64 -5.45
C PHE A 96 -12.94 13.94 -6.23
N VAL A 97 -12.90 13.89 -7.57
CA VAL A 97 -12.82 15.12 -8.38
C VAL A 97 -14.10 15.96 -8.28
N ARG A 98 -15.27 15.30 -8.10
CA ARG A 98 -16.53 16.02 -7.82
C ARG A 98 -16.43 16.79 -6.50
N THR A 99 -15.95 16.16 -5.44
CA THR A 99 -15.77 16.82 -4.14
C THR A 99 -14.86 18.03 -4.26
N LEU A 100 -13.74 17.89 -4.97
CA LEU A 100 -12.82 19.01 -5.20
C LEU A 100 -13.46 20.11 -6.06
N LYS A 101 -14.21 19.73 -7.10
CA LYS A 101 -14.93 20.70 -7.94
C LYS A 101 -15.90 21.57 -7.13
N ASP A 102 -16.67 20.91 -6.26
CA ASP A 102 -17.67 21.60 -5.44
C ASP A 102 -17.02 22.49 -4.37
N GLU A 103 -15.94 22.04 -3.73
CA GLU A 103 -15.24 22.80 -2.67
C GLU A 103 -14.36 23.96 -3.17
N PHE A 104 -13.72 23.79 -4.32
CA PHE A 104 -12.79 24.77 -4.89
C PHE A 104 -13.35 25.53 -6.11
N HIS A 105 -14.62 25.31 -6.45
CA HIS A 105 -15.29 25.94 -7.60
C HIS A 105 -14.48 25.82 -8.89
N LEU A 106 -14.06 24.57 -9.22
CA LEU A 106 -13.21 24.29 -10.36
C LEU A 106 -13.94 24.47 -11.68
N HIS A 107 -13.22 24.96 -12.69
CA HIS A 107 -13.70 24.90 -14.06
C HIS A 107 -13.75 23.45 -14.57
N TYR A 108 -14.55 23.19 -15.60
CA TYR A 108 -14.67 21.84 -16.16
C TYR A 108 -13.34 21.27 -16.64
N TRP A 109 -12.48 22.08 -17.28
CA TRP A 109 -11.17 21.64 -17.76
C TRP A 109 -10.23 21.23 -16.61
N GLU A 110 -10.23 21.97 -15.49
CA GLU A 110 -9.48 21.61 -14.30
C GLU A 110 -9.96 20.28 -13.73
N THR A 111 -11.27 20.05 -13.75
CA THR A 111 -11.84 18.81 -13.26
C THR A 111 -11.48 17.62 -14.17
N TYR A 112 -11.41 17.79 -15.49
CA TYR A 112 -10.88 16.77 -16.40
C TYR A 112 -9.40 16.48 -16.13
N LEU A 113 -8.58 17.53 -15.97
CA LEU A 113 -7.17 17.36 -15.63
C LEU A 113 -7.01 16.55 -14.33
N PHE A 114 -7.77 16.90 -13.30
CA PHE A 114 -7.73 16.20 -12.00
C PHE A 114 -8.24 14.76 -12.10
N PHE A 115 -9.25 14.53 -12.93
CA PHE A 115 -9.73 13.19 -13.22
C PHE A 115 -8.62 12.32 -13.84
N PHE A 116 -7.94 12.79 -14.87
CA PHE A 116 -6.84 12.05 -15.49
C PHE A 116 -5.67 11.84 -14.53
N LEU A 117 -5.25 12.86 -13.77
CA LEU A 117 -4.20 12.71 -12.76
C LEU A 117 -4.56 11.66 -11.69
N SER A 118 -5.83 11.63 -11.27
CA SER A 118 -6.31 10.66 -10.29
C SER A 118 -6.48 9.26 -10.89
N LEU A 119 -6.70 9.14 -12.20
CA LEU A 119 -6.84 7.87 -12.89
C LEU A 119 -5.48 7.21 -13.21
N MET A 120 -4.40 8.00 -13.30
CA MET A 120 -3.06 7.50 -13.67
C MET A 120 -2.60 6.27 -12.86
N PRO A 121 -2.76 6.20 -11.52
CA PRO A 121 -2.35 5.01 -10.75
C PRO A 121 -3.02 3.72 -11.19
N PHE A 122 -4.19 3.81 -11.83
CA PHE A 122 -4.97 2.64 -12.27
C PHE A 122 -4.70 2.24 -13.71
N THR A 123 -4.22 3.17 -14.53
CA THR A 123 -4.05 2.99 -15.99
C THR A 123 -2.60 2.95 -16.44
N THR A 124 -1.66 3.23 -15.54
CA THR A 124 -0.22 3.15 -15.83
C THR A 124 0.33 1.78 -15.41
N GLU A 125 1.19 1.19 -16.23
CA GLU A 125 1.85 -0.07 -15.90
C GLU A 125 2.81 0.09 -14.73
N MET A 126 2.60 -0.71 -13.67
CA MET A 126 3.42 -0.72 -12.45
C MET A 126 3.56 -2.13 -11.87
N PRO A 127 4.71 -2.71 -11.83
CA PRO A 127 5.88 -2.60 -12.73
C PRO A 127 5.69 -3.33 -14.05
N GLN A 128 4.65 -4.17 -14.21
CA GLN A 128 4.43 -5.01 -15.39
C GLN A 128 3.00 -4.97 -15.95
N SER A 129 2.05 -4.44 -15.16
CA SER A 129 0.64 -4.33 -15.56
C SER A 129 -0.07 -3.23 -14.77
N MET A 130 -1.26 -2.86 -15.23
CA MET A 130 -2.07 -1.82 -14.56
C MET A 130 -2.65 -2.34 -13.25
N ALA A 131 -2.75 -1.48 -12.22
CA ALA A 131 -3.21 -1.86 -10.89
C ALA A 131 -4.60 -2.54 -10.88
N THR A 132 -5.49 -2.17 -11.81
CA THR A 132 -6.82 -2.78 -11.93
C THR A 132 -6.82 -4.18 -12.56
N GLN A 133 -5.75 -4.58 -13.23
CA GLN A 133 -5.60 -5.91 -13.81
C GLN A 133 -4.91 -6.90 -12.88
N GLN A 134 -4.18 -6.37 -11.90
CA GLN A 134 -3.43 -7.19 -10.96
C GLN A 134 -4.38 -7.83 -9.95
N ILE A 135 -4.21 -9.12 -9.73
CA ILE A 135 -4.89 -9.83 -8.63
C ILE A 135 -4.10 -9.57 -7.34
N LEU A 136 -4.12 -8.31 -6.95
CA LEU A 136 -3.42 -7.77 -5.79
C LEU A 136 -4.32 -6.77 -5.05
N THR A 137 -3.99 -6.51 -3.80
CA THR A 137 -4.70 -5.56 -2.93
C THR A 137 -4.69 -4.12 -3.46
N GLU A 138 -3.76 -3.79 -4.36
CA GLU A 138 -3.58 -2.48 -4.98
C GLU A 138 -4.84 -2.03 -5.75
N GLY A 139 -5.47 -2.94 -6.48
CA GLY A 139 -6.67 -2.63 -7.25
C GLY A 139 -7.81 -2.04 -6.42
N LEU A 140 -8.05 -2.59 -5.23
CA LEU A 140 -9.04 -2.07 -4.29
C LEU A 140 -8.50 -0.92 -3.44
N SER A 141 -7.28 -1.06 -2.90
CA SER A 141 -6.77 -0.12 -1.90
C SER A 141 -6.52 1.27 -2.48
N TYR A 142 -6.05 1.42 -3.72
CA TYR A 142 -5.89 2.73 -4.36
C TYR A 142 -7.23 3.44 -4.54
N ALA A 143 -8.26 2.70 -4.96
CA ALA A 143 -9.60 3.25 -5.13
C ALA A 143 -10.19 3.74 -3.81
N LEU A 144 -10.19 2.88 -2.79
CA LEU A 144 -10.72 3.20 -1.46
C LEU A 144 -9.91 4.30 -0.76
N PHE A 145 -8.65 4.46 -1.10
CA PHE A 145 -7.81 5.53 -0.57
C PHE A 145 -8.33 6.91 -1.00
N TYR A 146 -8.86 7.09 -2.21
CA TYR A 146 -9.50 8.35 -2.60
C TYR A 146 -10.73 8.65 -1.75
N LEU A 147 -11.53 7.64 -1.37
CA LEU A 147 -12.65 7.84 -0.43
C LEU A 147 -12.14 8.25 0.95
N PHE A 148 -11.07 7.62 1.43
CA PHE A 148 -10.41 8.03 2.67
C PHE A 148 -9.98 9.49 2.62
N VAL A 149 -9.32 9.93 1.53
CA VAL A 149 -8.92 11.34 1.35
C VAL A 149 -10.13 12.27 1.37
N ILE A 150 -11.24 11.92 0.70
CA ILE A 150 -12.48 12.72 0.71
C ILE A 150 -13.00 12.93 2.14
N VAL A 151 -13.20 11.85 2.90
CA VAL A 151 -13.78 11.93 4.24
C VAL A 151 -12.85 12.64 5.21
N MET A 152 -11.56 12.48 5.04
CA MET A 152 -10.52 13.10 5.81
C MET A 152 -10.45 14.61 5.54
N LEU A 153 -10.47 15.06 4.27
CA LEU A 153 -10.56 16.46 3.91
C LEU A 153 -11.83 17.12 4.49
N LYS A 154 -12.97 16.44 4.39
CA LYS A 154 -14.21 16.93 5.00
C LYS A 154 -14.11 17.01 6.52
N ALA A 155 -13.43 16.08 7.19
CA ALA A 155 -13.18 16.13 8.62
C ALA A 155 -12.33 17.37 8.99
N VAL A 156 -11.25 17.63 8.25
CA VAL A 156 -10.35 18.76 8.46
C VAL A 156 -11.07 20.10 8.18
N TRP A 157 -11.78 20.23 7.07
CA TRP A 157 -12.44 21.48 6.67
C TRP A 157 -13.64 21.82 7.53
N THR A 158 -14.48 20.83 7.85
CA THR A 158 -15.70 21.05 8.62
C THR A 158 -15.51 20.93 10.13
N LYS A 159 -14.42 20.29 10.60
CA LYS A 159 -14.12 20.00 12.01
C LYS A 159 -15.23 19.21 12.71
N LYS A 160 -16.02 18.42 11.93
CA LYS A 160 -17.12 17.60 12.44
C LYS A 160 -16.65 16.17 12.72
N TYR A 161 -16.98 15.66 13.90
CA TYR A 161 -16.60 14.30 14.30
C TYR A 161 -17.23 13.20 13.43
N VAL A 162 -18.38 13.46 12.78
CA VAL A 162 -18.99 12.49 11.88
C VAL A 162 -18.08 12.16 10.68
N TRP A 163 -17.43 13.18 10.10
CA TRP A 163 -16.47 12.96 9.01
C TRP A 163 -15.19 12.30 9.51
N PHE A 164 -14.76 12.64 10.72
CA PHE A 164 -13.65 11.97 11.37
C PHE A 164 -13.95 10.48 11.62
N ALA A 165 -15.13 10.14 12.12
CA ALA A 165 -15.57 8.75 12.26
C ALA A 165 -15.59 8.02 10.92
N GLY A 166 -16.03 8.69 9.84
CA GLY A 166 -15.94 8.17 8.48
C GLY A 166 -14.51 7.89 8.03
N SER A 167 -13.56 8.79 8.33
CA SER A 167 -12.14 8.58 8.01
C SER A 167 -11.55 7.40 8.79
N LEU A 168 -11.94 7.25 10.05
CA LEU A 168 -11.53 6.13 10.89
C LEU A 168 -12.09 4.79 10.37
N ALA A 169 -13.38 4.76 9.98
CA ALA A 169 -13.99 3.57 9.36
C ALA A 169 -13.27 3.17 8.06
N MET A 170 -12.95 4.14 7.20
CA MET A 170 -12.17 3.88 5.99
C MET A 170 -10.75 3.40 6.29
N THR A 171 -10.14 3.90 7.36
CA THR A 171 -8.82 3.41 7.82
C THR A 171 -8.90 1.94 8.23
N PHE A 172 -9.95 1.52 8.95
CA PHE A 172 -10.14 0.11 9.29
C PHE A 172 -10.27 -0.77 8.05
N VAL A 173 -11.05 -0.36 7.05
CA VAL A 173 -11.19 -1.11 5.79
C VAL A 173 -9.86 -1.21 5.06
N LEU A 174 -9.12 -0.10 4.92
CA LEU A 174 -7.82 -0.06 4.25
C LEU A 174 -6.76 -0.87 5.00
N ALA A 175 -6.72 -0.78 6.33
CA ALA A 175 -5.80 -1.56 7.16
C ALA A 175 -6.11 -3.06 7.13
N ALA A 176 -7.40 -3.44 7.00
CA ALA A 176 -7.83 -4.83 6.83
C ALA A 176 -7.64 -5.36 5.39
N LEU A 177 -7.46 -4.47 4.41
CA LEU A 177 -7.02 -4.82 3.06
C LEU A 177 -5.51 -5.05 2.98
N ARG A 178 -4.73 -4.19 3.67
CA ARG A 178 -3.28 -4.16 3.51
C ARG A 178 -2.59 -3.71 4.79
N SER A 179 -1.67 -4.53 5.31
CA SER A 179 -1.00 -4.31 6.60
C SER A 179 -0.28 -2.96 6.69
N GLN A 180 0.38 -2.53 5.62
CA GLN A 180 1.08 -1.24 5.57
C GLN A 180 0.16 -0.03 5.76
N LEU A 181 -1.14 -0.15 5.43
CA LEU A 181 -2.10 0.94 5.59
C LEU A 181 -2.60 1.12 7.04
N GLN A 182 -2.15 0.28 7.98
CA GLN A 182 -2.33 0.52 9.41
C GLN A 182 -1.71 1.86 9.84
N ILE A 183 -0.73 2.36 9.10
CA ILE A 183 -0.13 3.67 9.35
C ILE A 183 -1.16 4.83 9.28
N LEU A 184 -2.27 4.64 8.58
CA LEU A 184 -3.35 5.63 8.51
C LEU A 184 -4.01 5.89 9.88
N PHE A 185 -3.87 4.98 10.87
CA PHE A 185 -4.28 5.27 12.24
C PHE A 185 -3.46 6.42 12.84
N ALA A 186 -2.16 6.51 12.53
CA ALA A 186 -1.34 7.64 12.94
C ALA A 186 -1.78 8.95 12.25
N VAL A 187 -2.13 8.89 10.95
CA VAL A 187 -2.68 10.03 10.23
C VAL A 187 -4.00 10.48 10.86
N CYS A 188 -4.92 9.55 11.15
CA CYS A 188 -6.17 9.86 11.86
C CYS A 188 -5.91 10.48 13.24
N SER A 189 -4.89 10.02 13.97
CA SER A 189 -4.51 10.56 15.27
C SER A 189 -4.09 12.03 15.19
N VAL A 190 -3.29 12.38 14.18
CA VAL A 190 -2.88 13.78 13.91
C VAL A 190 -4.08 14.64 13.55
N ILE A 191 -5.01 14.12 12.74
CA ILE A 191 -6.24 14.84 12.38
C ILE A 191 -7.14 15.04 13.59
N PHE A 192 -7.27 14.03 14.44
CA PHE A 192 -8.01 14.15 15.68
C PHE A 192 -7.45 15.27 16.56
N LEU A 193 -6.13 15.28 16.76
CA LEU A 193 -5.43 16.36 17.49
C LEU A 193 -5.73 17.72 16.85
N TYR A 194 -5.64 17.84 15.54
CA TYR A 194 -5.93 19.07 14.81
C TYR A 194 -7.37 19.54 15.04
N ILE A 195 -8.37 18.65 14.93
CA ILE A 195 -9.78 18.97 15.15
C ILE A 195 -10.02 19.46 16.58
N VAL A 196 -9.47 18.75 17.58
CA VAL A 196 -9.60 19.12 19.00
C VAL A 196 -8.99 20.49 19.29
N CYS A 197 -7.81 20.78 18.72
CA CYS A 197 -7.13 22.07 18.92
C CYS A 197 -7.82 23.24 18.20
N ARG A 198 -8.38 23.02 17.01
CA ARG A 198 -8.96 24.07 16.16
C ARG A 198 -10.45 24.30 16.36
N ARG A 199 -11.17 23.40 17.02
CA ARG A 199 -12.62 23.55 17.27
C ARG A 199 -12.87 24.71 18.24
N LYS A 200 -13.56 25.75 17.76
CA LYS A 200 -14.05 26.85 18.60
C LYS A 200 -15.12 26.31 19.55
N GLN A 201 -14.86 26.30 20.84
CA GLN A 201 -15.90 26.16 21.84
C GLN A 201 -16.39 27.55 22.22
N GLU A 202 -17.66 27.84 21.93
CA GLU A 202 -18.31 29.05 22.41
C GLU A 202 -18.27 29.06 23.95
N GLY A 203 -17.66 30.10 24.50
CA GLY A 203 -17.76 30.45 25.91
C GLY A 203 -16.72 29.87 26.89
N ARG A 204 -15.86 28.93 26.54
CA ARG A 204 -14.80 28.43 27.46
C ARG A 204 -13.40 28.54 26.87
N LYS A 205 -12.57 29.36 27.47
CA LYS A 205 -11.11 29.35 27.26
C LYS A 205 -10.50 28.14 27.96
N ALA A 206 -10.85 26.92 27.52
CA ALA A 206 -10.10 25.76 27.96
C ALA A 206 -8.63 25.96 27.58
N CYS A 207 -7.75 25.76 28.54
CA CYS A 207 -6.31 25.93 28.37
C CYS A 207 -5.84 25.14 27.13
N VAL A 208 -5.09 25.77 26.25
CA VAL A 208 -4.56 25.14 25.02
C VAL A 208 -3.85 23.83 25.33
N TRP A 209 -3.16 23.77 26.47
CA TRP A 209 -2.46 22.58 26.95
C TRP A 209 -3.39 21.40 27.25
N ILE A 210 -4.59 21.65 27.83
CA ILE A 210 -5.57 20.58 28.10
C ILE A 210 -6.09 20.02 26.78
N ARG A 211 -6.35 20.85 25.77
CA ARG A 211 -6.78 20.37 24.45
C ARG A 211 -5.69 19.58 23.73
N ALA A 212 -4.45 20.08 23.79
CA ALA A 212 -3.31 19.36 23.24
C ALA A 212 -3.14 17.99 23.92
N PHE A 213 -3.24 17.95 25.26
CA PHE A 213 -3.18 16.69 26.00
C PHE A 213 -4.30 15.71 25.61
N ILE A 214 -5.56 16.16 25.57
CA ILE A 214 -6.70 15.33 25.13
C ILE A 214 -6.50 14.85 23.67
N GLY A 215 -6.02 15.72 22.80
CA GLY A 215 -5.75 15.38 21.42
C GLY A 215 -4.64 14.32 21.26
N ILE A 216 -3.55 14.46 22.01
CA ILE A 216 -2.44 13.49 22.00
C ILE A 216 -2.90 12.16 22.62
N ALA A 217 -3.50 12.20 23.80
CA ALA A 217 -3.97 10.98 24.48
C ALA A 217 -5.01 10.23 23.64
N GLY A 218 -6.01 10.95 23.11
CA GLY A 218 -7.01 10.38 22.22
C GLY A 218 -6.42 9.84 20.93
N GLY A 219 -5.44 10.53 20.34
CA GLY A 219 -4.71 10.06 19.17
C GLY A 219 -3.94 8.76 19.43
N LEU A 220 -3.24 8.67 20.55
CA LEU A 220 -2.56 7.43 20.97
C LEU A 220 -3.56 6.29 21.16
N CYS A 221 -4.69 6.56 21.82
CA CYS A 221 -5.76 5.56 21.99
C CYS A 221 -6.30 5.08 20.64
N ILE A 222 -6.52 5.97 19.67
CA ILE A 222 -6.97 5.60 18.31
C ILE A 222 -5.94 4.68 17.63
N CYS A 223 -4.66 5.03 17.72
CA CYS A 223 -3.59 4.25 17.12
C CYS A 223 -3.51 2.84 17.73
N LEU A 224 -3.41 2.76 19.06
CA LEU A 224 -3.29 1.48 19.77
C LEU A 224 -4.54 0.61 19.62
N ALA A 225 -5.74 1.19 19.77
CA ALA A 225 -7.00 0.48 19.60
C ALA A 225 -7.16 0.00 18.14
N GLY A 226 -6.81 0.83 17.16
CA GLY A 226 -6.86 0.48 15.75
C GLY A 226 -6.00 -0.73 15.41
N ILE A 227 -4.74 -0.72 15.82
CA ILE A 227 -3.80 -1.83 15.62
C ILE A 227 -4.29 -3.08 16.35
N PHE A 228 -4.76 -2.94 17.60
CA PHE A 228 -5.29 -4.07 18.37
C PHE A 228 -6.50 -4.71 17.70
N VAL A 229 -7.48 -3.93 17.24
CA VAL A 229 -8.67 -4.45 16.55
C VAL A 229 -8.30 -5.16 15.25
N ILE A 230 -7.43 -4.58 14.43
CA ILE A 230 -6.95 -5.22 13.19
C ILE A 230 -6.23 -6.54 13.50
N SER A 231 -5.37 -6.57 14.52
CA SER A 231 -4.69 -7.79 14.94
C SER A 231 -5.68 -8.88 15.36
N ARG A 232 -6.73 -8.52 16.11
CA ARG A 232 -7.79 -9.46 16.54
C ARG A 232 -8.64 -9.94 15.36
N LEU A 233 -8.99 -9.07 14.42
CA LEU A 233 -9.71 -9.44 13.20
C LEU A 233 -8.89 -10.43 12.35
N THR A 234 -7.59 -10.17 12.18
CA THR A 234 -6.70 -11.06 11.44
C THR A 234 -6.56 -12.42 12.13
N ALA A 235 -6.41 -12.44 13.46
CA ALA A 235 -6.37 -13.67 14.24
C ALA A 235 -7.71 -14.45 14.16
N GLY A 236 -8.84 -13.75 14.25
CA GLY A 236 -10.17 -14.34 14.09
C GLY A 236 -10.38 -14.95 12.70
N TYR A 237 -9.95 -14.26 11.66
CA TYR A 237 -9.96 -14.77 10.29
C TYR A 237 -9.12 -16.03 10.13
N LYS A 238 -7.89 -16.05 10.65
CA LYS A 238 -7.02 -17.23 10.64
C LYS A 238 -7.65 -18.42 11.36
N ASN A 239 -8.24 -18.19 12.53
CA ASN A 239 -8.94 -19.24 13.27
C ASN A 239 -10.16 -19.78 12.51
N LEU A 240 -10.94 -18.90 11.88
CA LEU A 240 -12.09 -19.27 11.06
C LEU A 240 -11.69 -20.22 9.93
N ILE A 241 -10.61 -19.91 9.23
CA ILE A 241 -10.10 -20.74 8.13
C ILE A 241 -9.61 -22.09 8.66
N LYS A 242 -8.88 -22.12 9.78
CA LYS A 242 -8.37 -23.36 10.38
C LYS A 242 -9.48 -24.32 10.87
N THR A 243 -10.59 -23.77 11.37
CA THR A 243 -11.67 -24.55 12.01
C THR A 243 -12.82 -24.90 11.08
N ASN A 244 -12.90 -24.29 9.91
CA ASN A 244 -14.02 -24.49 9.00
C ASN A 244 -13.60 -25.39 7.82
N GLU A 245 -14.09 -26.62 7.79
CA GLU A 245 -13.81 -27.60 6.72
C GLU A 245 -14.16 -27.08 5.32
N THR A 246 -15.23 -26.29 5.19
CA THR A 246 -15.61 -25.69 3.91
C THR A 246 -14.54 -24.74 3.37
N PHE A 247 -13.91 -23.95 4.25
CA PHE A 247 -12.80 -23.10 3.86
C PHE A 247 -11.52 -23.88 3.59
N SER A 248 -11.27 -24.97 4.34
CA SER A 248 -10.10 -25.82 4.11
C SER A 248 -10.19 -26.56 2.77
N VAL A 249 -11.35 -27.10 2.44
CA VAL A 249 -11.61 -27.74 1.12
C VAL A 249 -11.47 -26.73 -0.02
N PHE A 250 -11.88 -25.49 0.22
CA PHE A 250 -11.74 -24.41 -0.76
C PHE A 250 -10.26 -23.98 -0.95
N ALA A 251 -9.50 -23.90 0.14
CA ALA A 251 -8.06 -23.61 0.12
C ALA A 251 -7.27 -24.73 -0.60
N MET A 252 -7.68 -25.97 -0.46
CA MET A 252 -7.05 -27.12 -1.14
C MET A 252 -7.22 -27.10 -2.67
N LYS A 253 -8.28 -26.49 -3.19
CA LYS A 253 -8.56 -26.45 -4.63
C LYS A 253 -7.67 -25.48 -5.42
N VAL A 254 -6.91 -24.60 -4.76
CA VAL A 254 -6.09 -23.56 -5.41
C VAL A 254 -4.67 -23.60 -4.86
N GLN A 255 -3.90 -24.66 -5.13
CA GLN A 255 -2.63 -24.90 -4.45
C GLN A 255 -1.37 -24.33 -5.14
N SER A 256 -1.35 -24.11 -6.43
CA SER A 256 -0.24 -23.44 -7.13
C SER A 256 -0.71 -22.76 -8.42
N PRO A 257 0.06 -21.81 -9.00
CA PRO A 257 -0.23 -21.31 -10.34
C PRO A 257 -0.24 -22.42 -11.39
N GLU A 258 0.64 -23.40 -11.27
CA GLU A 258 0.71 -24.57 -12.16
C GLU A 258 -0.47 -25.51 -11.93
N ASP A 259 -0.86 -25.75 -10.65
CA ASP A 259 -2.06 -26.52 -10.30
C ASP A 259 -3.33 -25.77 -10.74
N TYR A 260 -3.32 -24.43 -10.72
CA TYR A 260 -4.44 -23.61 -11.17
C TYR A 260 -4.59 -23.67 -12.69
N GLU A 261 -3.51 -23.60 -13.46
CA GLU A 261 -3.53 -23.80 -14.92
C GLU A 261 -3.98 -25.23 -15.27
N THR A 262 -3.47 -26.22 -14.56
CA THR A 262 -3.87 -27.64 -14.73
C THR A 262 -5.34 -27.85 -14.35
N TYR A 263 -5.83 -27.18 -13.30
CA TYR A 263 -7.22 -27.23 -12.85
C TYR A 263 -8.16 -26.50 -13.83
N LEU A 264 -7.77 -25.32 -14.35
CA LEU A 264 -8.54 -24.60 -15.40
C LEU A 264 -8.64 -25.42 -16.69
N LEU A 265 -7.59 -26.15 -17.03
CA LEU A 265 -7.53 -26.97 -18.23
C LEU A 265 -8.26 -28.33 -18.08
N SER A 266 -8.42 -28.86 -16.86
CA SER A 266 -8.92 -30.21 -16.63
C SER A 266 -10.42 -30.33 -16.39
N GLY A 267 -11.13 -29.26 -16.01
CA GLY A 267 -12.58 -29.32 -15.70
C GLY A 267 -12.95 -30.37 -14.64
N MET A 268 -12.04 -30.68 -13.71
CA MET A 268 -12.16 -31.78 -12.77
C MET A 268 -13.24 -31.56 -11.71
N ASP A 269 -14.07 -32.57 -11.48
CA ASP A 269 -15.03 -32.67 -10.38
C ASP A 269 -14.32 -32.61 -9.00
N ALA A 270 -14.96 -31.93 -8.05
CA ALA A 270 -14.45 -31.75 -6.68
C ALA A 270 -14.14 -33.06 -5.95
N GLU A 271 -14.87 -34.12 -6.29
CA GLU A 271 -14.74 -35.45 -5.71
C GLU A 271 -13.45 -36.15 -6.16
N LYS A 272 -13.09 -36.01 -7.44
CA LYS A 272 -11.82 -36.54 -7.98
C LYS A 272 -10.59 -35.82 -7.39
N ALA A 273 -10.67 -34.51 -7.19
CA ALA A 273 -9.59 -33.75 -6.58
C ALA A 273 -9.34 -34.16 -5.11
N ALA A 274 -10.41 -34.50 -4.38
CA ALA A 274 -10.31 -35.01 -3.01
C ALA A 274 -9.75 -36.46 -2.96
N GLU A 275 -10.12 -37.32 -3.92
CA GLU A 275 -9.57 -38.67 -4.04
C GLU A 275 -8.09 -38.67 -4.42
N GLU A 276 -7.68 -37.81 -5.36
CA GLU A 276 -6.27 -37.66 -5.72
C GLU A 276 -5.43 -37.10 -4.57
N GLU A 277 -5.97 -36.18 -3.76
CA GLU A 277 -5.26 -35.67 -2.58
C GLU A 277 -5.15 -36.72 -1.48
N ALA A 278 -6.16 -37.55 -1.27
CA ALA A 278 -6.09 -38.68 -0.35
C ALA A 278 -5.05 -39.73 -0.80
N ALA A 279 -4.99 -40.02 -2.12
CA ALA A 279 -3.97 -40.87 -2.70
C ALA A 279 -2.56 -40.28 -2.56
N ARG A 280 -2.41 -39.00 -2.79
CA ARG A 280 -1.15 -38.27 -2.60
C ARG A 280 -0.66 -38.23 -1.15
N LYS A 281 -1.56 -38.07 -0.17
CA LYS A 281 -1.19 -38.13 1.25
C LYS A 281 -0.68 -39.51 1.64
N LYS A 282 -1.28 -40.55 1.09
CA LYS A 282 -0.83 -41.93 1.32
C LYS A 282 0.54 -42.20 0.69
N GLU A 283 0.80 -41.66 -0.50
CA GLU A 283 2.11 -41.72 -1.16
C GLU A 283 3.18 -40.91 -0.42
N GLU A 284 2.82 -39.74 0.16
CA GLU A 284 3.70 -38.93 1.00
C GLU A 284 4.08 -39.62 2.33
N GLU A 285 3.18 -40.42 2.90
CA GLU A 285 3.48 -41.24 4.07
C GLU A 285 4.45 -42.38 3.73
N GLU A 286 4.41 -42.89 2.49
CA GLU A 286 5.29 -43.95 2.00
C GLU A 286 6.65 -43.44 1.50
N ASP A 287 6.75 -42.18 1.00
CA ASP A 287 7.99 -41.55 0.51
C ASP A 287 8.36 -40.27 1.26
N ARG A 288 9.29 -40.39 2.21
CA ARG A 288 9.78 -39.31 3.07
C ARG A 288 10.40 -38.14 2.27
N GLU A 289 11.08 -38.41 1.16
CA GLU A 289 11.72 -37.38 0.34
C GLU A 289 10.68 -36.55 -0.42
N LEU A 290 9.65 -37.20 -0.92
CA LEU A 290 8.53 -36.56 -1.61
C LEU A 290 7.72 -35.68 -0.64
N ALA A 291 7.45 -36.18 0.58
CA ALA A 291 6.79 -35.44 1.63
C ALA A 291 7.60 -34.18 2.02
N LEU A 292 8.91 -34.29 2.12
CA LEU A 292 9.81 -33.18 2.42
C LEU A 292 9.74 -32.10 1.32
N LYS A 293 9.90 -32.47 0.05
CA LYS A 293 9.83 -31.56 -1.10
C LYS A 293 8.49 -30.81 -1.15
N ARG A 294 7.39 -31.52 -0.94
CA ARG A 294 6.04 -30.91 -0.93
C ARG A 294 5.83 -29.96 0.24
N ARG A 295 6.30 -30.32 1.44
CA ARG A 295 6.22 -29.39 2.58
C ARG A 295 7.04 -28.12 2.35
N LEU A 296 8.24 -28.23 1.81
CA LEU A 296 9.06 -27.06 1.49
C LEU A 296 8.42 -26.13 0.44
N SER A 297 7.65 -26.68 -0.50
CA SER A 297 6.93 -25.87 -1.48
C SER A 297 5.69 -25.16 -0.90
N ARG A 298 5.15 -25.63 0.23
CA ARG A 298 3.95 -25.08 0.87
C ARG A 298 4.23 -23.99 1.90
N PHE A 299 5.46 -23.89 2.42
CA PHE A 299 5.78 -22.99 3.52
C PHE A 299 6.45 -21.72 3.04
N THR A 300 5.75 -20.61 3.19
CA THR A 300 6.28 -19.27 3.01
C THR A 300 6.53 -18.63 4.37
N THR A 301 7.56 -17.80 4.43
CA THR A 301 7.85 -17.01 5.62
C THR A 301 6.80 -15.91 5.77
N SER A 302 6.25 -15.71 6.97
CA SER A 302 5.35 -14.59 7.25
C SER A 302 5.96 -13.28 6.75
N GLN A 303 5.19 -12.45 6.03
CA GLN A 303 5.67 -11.17 5.50
C GLN A 303 6.35 -10.31 6.58
N TYR A 304 5.80 -10.32 7.79
CA TYR A 304 6.35 -9.57 8.93
C TYR A 304 7.74 -10.08 9.33
N VAL A 305 7.89 -11.38 9.44
CA VAL A 305 9.16 -12.04 9.75
C VAL A 305 10.16 -11.79 8.64
N SER A 306 9.75 -11.98 7.39
CA SER A 306 10.57 -11.75 6.21
C SER A 306 11.17 -10.34 6.18
N LEU A 307 10.38 -9.31 6.49
CA LEU A 307 10.83 -7.93 6.47
C LEU A 307 11.86 -7.63 7.56
N ILE A 308 11.57 -7.99 8.82
CA ILE A 308 12.49 -7.79 9.96
C ILE A 308 13.79 -8.56 9.73
N PHE A 309 13.66 -9.79 9.29
CA PHE A 309 14.78 -10.68 9.05
C PHE A 309 15.67 -10.19 7.90
N SER A 310 15.10 -9.83 6.75
CA SER A 310 15.85 -9.32 5.60
C SER A 310 16.60 -8.02 5.94
N ARG A 311 15.97 -7.14 6.72
CA ARG A 311 16.61 -5.91 7.20
C ARG A 311 17.74 -6.20 8.17
N GLY A 312 17.57 -7.16 9.10
CA GLY A 312 18.64 -7.60 10.00
C GLY A 312 19.80 -8.20 9.22
N MET A 313 19.55 -9.14 8.33
CA MET A 313 20.58 -9.79 7.51
C MET A 313 21.33 -8.83 6.58
N TYR A 314 20.69 -7.74 6.14
CA TYR A 314 21.38 -6.71 5.37
C TYR A 314 22.49 -6.02 6.17
N GLU A 315 22.33 -5.91 7.50
CA GLU A 315 23.31 -5.31 8.40
C GLU A 315 24.34 -6.31 8.98
N ALA A 316 24.19 -7.62 8.70
CA ALA A 316 24.98 -8.70 9.30
C ALA A 316 26.49 -8.62 8.97
N ASP A 317 27.30 -9.05 9.92
CA ASP A 317 28.77 -9.22 9.81
C ASP A 317 29.17 -10.68 10.02
N SER A 318 30.34 -11.07 9.51
CA SER A 318 30.87 -12.44 9.64
C SER A 318 31.02 -12.92 11.08
N GLU A 319 31.29 -11.99 12.00
CA GLU A 319 31.52 -12.30 13.43
C GLU A 319 30.21 -12.46 14.22
N ASP A 320 29.05 -12.08 13.69
CA ASP A 320 27.78 -12.04 14.44
C ASP A 320 27.26 -13.43 14.88
N ALA A 321 27.84 -14.52 14.40
CA ALA A 321 27.47 -15.88 14.79
C ALA A 321 27.54 -16.10 16.32
N TYR A 322 28.40 -15.40 17.03
CA TYR A 322 28.52 -15.50 18.50
C TYR A 322 27.31 -14.93 19.25
N LEU A 323 26.49 -14.10 18.59
CA LEU A 323 25.28 -13.53 19.16
C LEU A 323 24.19 -14.57 19.41
N PHE A 324 24.32 -15.78 18.85
CA PHE A 324 23.32 -16.84 18.91
C PHE A 324 23.83 -18.01 19.76
N GLU A 325 23.16 -18.24 20.90
CA GLU A 325 23.49 -19.34 21.80
C GLU A 325 23.00 -20.70 21.27
N ASP A 326 21.80 -20.70 20.65
CA ASP A 326 21.20 -21.88 20.06
C ASP A 326 21.98 -22.35 18.81
N GLU A 327 22.36 -23.63 18.76
CA GLU A 327 23.15 -24.20 17.66
C GLU A 327 22.39 -24.21 16.33
N ILE A 328 21.08 -24.46 16.34
CA ILE A 328 20.24 -24.47 15.13
C ILE A 328 20.19 -23.05 14.56
N VAL A 329 19.97 -22.06 15.42
CA VAL A 329 19.90 -20.64 15.02
C VAL A 329 21.25 -20.15 14.54
N ARG A 330 22.34 -20.53 15.22
CA ARG A 330 23.70 -20.18 14.81
C ARG A 330 24.07 -20.78 13.46
N GLY A 331 23.81 -22.07 13.26
CA GLY A 331 24.04 -22.74 11.97
C GLY A 331 23.21 -22.15 10.85
N LEU A 332 21.93 -21.84 11.10
CA LEU A 332 21.06 -21.14 10.16
C LEU A 332 21.61 -19.75 9.82
N TYR A 333 22.11 -19.00 10.82
CA TYR A 333 22.73 -17.70 10.59
C TYR A 333 23.95 -17.80 9.68
N VAL A 334 24.85 -18.75 9.92
CA VAL A 334 26.06 -18.96 9.09
C VAL A 334 25.68 -19.25 7.64
N ALA A 335 24.76 -20.18 7.41
CA ALA A 335 24.29 -20.52 6.07
C ALA A 335 23.63 -19.31 5.35
N LEU A 336 22.90 -18.49 6.09
CA LEU A 336 22.30 -17.26 5.58
C LEU A 336 23.36 -16.20 5.27
N TYR A 337 24.34 -16.02 6.15
CA TYR A 337 25.39 -15.03 5.97
C TYR A 337 26.21 -15.33 4.72
N GLU A 338 26.63 -16.58 4.54
CA GLU A 338 27.40 -17.02 3.37
C GLU A 338 26.64 -16.73 2.07
N ALA A 339 25.35 -17.11 2.01
CA ALA A 339 24.52 -16.86 0.84
C ALA A 339 24.26 -15.36 0.58
N VAL A 340 24.11 -14.56 1.64
CA VAL A 340 23.88 -13.10 1.53
C VAL A 340 25.15 -12.37 1.15
N ASP A 341 26.32 -12.80 1.65
CA ASP A 341 27.59 -12.15 1.35
C ASP A 341 27.94 -12.27 -0.15
N GLU A 342 27.68 -13.44 -0.76
CA GLU A 342 27.79 -13.59 -2.22
C GLU A 342 26.92 -12.60 -2.99
N GLU A 343 25.67 -12.37 -2.56
CA GLU A 343 24.74 -11.44 -3.20
C GLU A 343 25.14 -9.99 -2.93
N LYS A 344 25.58 -9.63 -1.72
CA LYS A 344 26.09 -8.30 -1.40
C LYS A 344 27.29 -7.92 -2.26
N GLN A 345 28.24 -8.81 -2.48
CA GLN A 345 29.42 -8.55 -3.29
C GLN A 345 29.06 -8.14 -4.73
N ARG A 346 27.97 -8.64 -5.29
CA ARG A 346 27.50 -8.26 -6.64
C ARG A 346 27.05 -6.80 -6.73
N TYR A 347 26.65 -6.18 -5.62
CA TYR A 347 26.10 -4.82 -5.55
C TYR A 347 27.05 -3.77 -4.97
N VAL A 348 28.16 -4.19 -4.37
CA VAL A 348 29.17 -3.31 -3.75
C VAL A 348 29.89 -2.41 -4.77
N TYR A 349 29.89 -2.79 -6.05
CA TYR A 349 30.62 -2.06 -7.09
C TYR A 349 30.06 -0.69 -7.45
N ALA A 350 28.84 -0.39 -7.06
CA ALA A 350 28.19 0.88 -7.35
C ALA A 350 28.22 1.86 -6.16
N GLN A 351 28.96 1.58 -5.10
CA GLN A 351 29.05 2.40 -3.87
C GLN A 351 29.69 3.79 -4.07
N ASN A 352 30.07 4.14 -5.28
CA ASN A 352 30.77 5.39 -5.56
C ASN A 352 29.80 6.46 -6.09
N GLY A 353 29.35 7.33 -5.22
CA GLY A 353 28.71 8.59 -5.58
C GLY A 353 27.17 8.61 -5.50
N LEU A 354 26.56 9.41 -6.39
CA LEU A 354 25.11 9.72 -6.40
C LEU A 354 24.18 8.52 -6.63
N TRP A 355 24.71 7.35 -7.00
CA TRP A 355 23.98 6.12 -7.26
C TRP A 355 23.86 5.20 -6.04
N MET A 356 24.52 5.52 -4.94
CA MET A 356 24.55 4.73 -3.72
C MET A 356 23.15 4.35 -3.20
N TRP A 357 22.18 5.24 -3.32
CA TRP A 357 20.79 4.99 -2.89
C TRP A 357 20.13 3.84 -3.66
N LYS A 358 20.35 3.78 -4.98
CA LYS A 358 19.83 2.72 -5.83
C LYS A 358 20.43 1.37 -5.44
N ASP A 359 21.70 1.37 -5.11
CA ASP A 359 22.43 0.14 -4.76
C ASP A 359 21.99 -0.39 -3.40
N ILE A 360 21.80 0.48 -2.40
CA ILE A 360 21.26 0.07 -1.10
C ILE A 360 19.87 -0.54 -1.27
N VAL A 361 18.98 0.10 -2.04
CA VAL A 361 17.64 -0.42 -2.31
C VAL A 361 17.69 -1.76 -3.03
N GLY A 362 18.54 -1.90 -4.03
CA GLY A 362 18.77 -3.14 -4.77
C GLY A 362 19.32 -4.24 -3.86
N GLY A 363 20.33 -3.92 -3.05
CA GLY A 363 20.94 -4.84 -2.10
C GLY A 363 19.95 -5.38 -1.05
N VAL A 364 19.16 -4.50 -0.43
CA VAL A 364 18.10 -4.92 0.51
C VAL A 364 17.08 -5.86 -0.15
N GLY A 365 16.70 -5.57 -1.40
CA GLY A 365 15.77 -6.41 -2.14
C GLY A 365 16.32 -7.80 -2.45
N GLN A 366 17.61 -7.91 -2.81
CA GLN A 366 18.23 -9.21 -3.09
C GLN A 366 18.48 -10.01 -1.82
N VAL A 367 18.97 -9.39 -0.76
CA VAL A 367 19.07 -10.03 0.55
C VAL A 367 17.72 -10.63 0.96
N GLY A 368 16.62 -9.89 0.76
CA GLY A 368 15.26 -10.38 1.02
C GLY A 368 14.94 -11.67 0.26
N LYS A 369 15.26 -11.75 -1.04
CA LYS A 369 15.01 -12.96 -1.85
C LYS A 369 15.85 -14.15 -1.38
N THR A 370 17.13 -13.93 -1.10
CA THR A 370 18.05 -14.96 -0.58
C THR A 370 17.55 -15.48 0.76
N CYS A 371 17.17 -14.58 1.65
CA CYS A 371 16.64 -14.91 2.97
C CYS A 371 15.35 -15.72 2.97
N LEU A 372 14.55 -15.67 1.92
CA LEU A 372 13.35 -16.50 1.79
C LEU A 372 13.67 -17.95 1.44
N ARG A 373 14.74 -18.19 0.66
CA ARG A 373 15.08 -19.50 0.12
C ARG A 373 15.96 -20.34 1.06
N VAL A 374 17.01 -19.73 1.60
CA VAL A 374 18.05 -20.42 2.38
C VAL A 374 17.50 -21.16 3.61
N PRO A 375 16.58 -20.59 4.43
CA PRO A 375 16.11 -21.31 5.60
C PRO A 375 15.46 -22.65 5.27
N SER A 376 14.70 -22.71 4.18
CA SER A 376 14.03 -23.96 3.77
C SER A 376 15.04 -25.04 3.41
N LEU A 377 16.11 -24.67 2.69
CA LEU A 377 17.18 -25.61 2.33
C LEU A 377 17.94 -26.06 3.57
N TYR A 378 18.33 -25.13 4.44
CA TYR A 378 19.06 -25.43 5.68
C TYR A 378 18.32 -26.44 6.56
N TYR A 379 17.02 -26.22 6.80
CA TYR A 379 16.22 -27.15 7.60
C TYR A 379 16.03 -28.50 6.91
N ALA A 380 15.84 -28.52 5.58
CA ALA A 380 15.69 -29.76 4.84
C ALA A 380 16.93 -30.66 4.92
N GLU A 381 18.12 -30.05 4.86
CA GLU A 381 19.40 -30.76 4.88
C GLU A 381 19.80 -31.19 6.29
N ASN A 382 19.62 -30.34 7.30
CA ASN A 382 20.17 -30.56 8.63
C ASN A 382 19.13 -31.07 9.65
N TYR A 383 17.83 -30.71 9.47
CA TYR A 383 16.75 -30.99 10.43
C TYR A 383 15.44 -31.40 9.73
N PRO A 384 15.47 -32.48 8.92
CA PRO A 384 14.28 -32.91 8.16
C PRO A 384 13.09 -33.27 9.05
N GLU A 385 13.32 -33.73 10.29
CA GLU A 385 12.27 -34.00 11.27
C GLU A 385 11.50 -32.74 11.69
N ILE A 386 12.18 -31.58 11.77
CA ILE A 386 11.54 -30.30 12.04
C ILE A 386 10.62 -29.91 10.87
N VAL A 387 11.09 -30.09 9.63
CA VAL A 387 10.31 -29.77 8.43
C VAL A 387 9.04 -30.63 8.35
N LEU A 388 9.13 -31.90 8.75
CA LEU A 388 8.01 -32.84 8.76
C LEU A 388 7.05 -32.60 9.93
N SER A 389 7.43 -31.84 10.95
CA SER A 389 6.58 -31.53 12.09
C SER A 389 5.51 -30.49 11.76
N ASP A 390 4.38 -30.54 12.47
CA ASP A 390 3.31 -29.54 12.32
C ASP A 390 3.71 -28.13 12.84
N GLN A 391 4.78 -28.06 13.63
CA GLN A 391 5.31 -26.83 14.21
C GLN A 391 6.39 -26.15 13.35
N TYR A 392 6.72 -26.71 12.16
CA TYR A 392 7.80 -26.19 11.32
C TYR A 392 7.71 -24.69 11.06
N SER A 393 6.54 -24.21 10.65
CA SER A 393 6.35 -22.77 10.36
C SER A 393 6.55 -21.89 11.59
N GLU A 394 6.12 -22.36 12.77
CA GLU A 394 6.28 -21.59 14.03
C GLU A 394 7.73 -21.55 14.45
N ILE A 395 8.44 -22.69 14.44
CA ILE A 395 9.86 -22.80 14.77
C ILE A 395 10.69 -21.92 13.81
N ARG A 396 10.49 -22.10 12.52
CA ARG A 396 11.19 -21.32 11.49
C ARG A 396 10.98 -19.81 11.67
N ASN A 397 9.75 -19.36 11.81
CA ASN A 397 9.43 -17.94 12.00
C ASN A 397 9.99 -17.39 13.31
N ALA A 398 10.02 -18.19 14.38
CA ALA A 398 10.64 -17.80 15.64
C ALA A 398 12.15 -17.58 15.49
N HIS A 399 12.86 -18.53 14.85
CA HIS A 399 14.30 -18.43 14.61
C HIS A 399 14.66 -17.25 13.70
N LEU A 400 13.93 -17.05 12.61
CA LEU A 400 14.13 -15.91 11.69
C LEU A 400 13.86 -14.57 12.38
N THR A 401 12.84 -14.51 13.22
CA THR A 401 12.54 -13.31 14.02
C THR A 401 13.66 -13.03 15.02
N LEU A 402 14.15 -14.06 15.71
CA LEU A 402 15.25 -13.94 16.65
C LEU A 402 16.51 -13.40 15.95
N ILE A 403 16.91 -14.00 14.82
CA ILE A 403 18.04 -13.54 14.02
C ILE A 403 17.86 -12.08 13.62
N GLY A 404 16.74 -11.72 13.01
CA GLY A 404 16.50 -10.37 12.53
C GLY A 404 16.53 -9.32 13.64
N ILE A 405 15.86 -9.56 14.77
CA ILE A 405 15.82 -8.62 15.89
C ILE A 405 17.19 -8.50 16.56
N THR A 406 17.93 -9.59 16.71
CA THR A 406 19.26 -9.59 17.32
C THR A 406 20.24 -8.76 16.49
N LEU A 407 20.27 -8.96 15.17
CA LEU A 407 21.11 -8.20 14.25
C LEU A 407 20.72 -6.71 14.19
N LEU A 408 19.42 -6.40 14.14
CA LEU A 408 18.96 -5.00 14.16
C LEU A 408 19.35 -4.29 15.46
N LYS A 409 19.36 -4.99 16.59
CA LYS A 409 19.83 -4.42 17.87
C LYS A 409 21.34 -4.23 17.88
N ALA A 410 22.11 -5.23 17.43
CA ALA A 410 23.56 -5.17 17.39
C ALA A 410 24.06 -4.06 16.46
N HIS A 411 23.42 -3.89 15.31
CA HIS A 411 23.85 -2.94 14.28
C HIS A 411 22.86 -1.76 14.10
N PHE A 412 22.19 -1.32 15.16
CA PHE A 412 21.13 -0.30 15.11
C PHE A 412 21.58 1.01 14.42
N GLY A 413 22.81 1.45 14.65
CA GLY A 413 23.36 2.65 14.01
C GLY A 413 23.46 2.51 12.48
N ARG A 414 23.95 1.37 11.98
CA ARG A 414 24.01 1.08 10.53
C ARG A 414 22.62 0.95 9.94
N PHE A 415 21.71 0.27 10.62
CA PHE A 415 20.31 0.17 10.20
C PHE A 415 19.67 1.56 10.01
N LEU A 416 19.84 2.48 10.94
CA LEU A 416 19.34 3.85 10.81
C LEU A 416 20.01 4.58 9.64
N TYR A 417 21.32 4.44 9.49
CA TYR A 417 22.06 5.05 8.37
C TYR A 417 21.53 4.57 7.01
N HIS A 418 21.42 3.26 6.80
CA HIS A 418 20.91 2.72 5.54
C HIS A 418 19.44 3.06 5.33
N THR A 419 18.61 3.08 6.39
CA THR A 419 17.22 3.57 6.29
C THR A 419 17.18 5.02 5.82
N PHE A 420 18.02 5.89 6.40
CA PHE A 420 18.09 7.29 5.98
C PHE A 420 18.53 7.42 4.51
N MET A 421 19.49 6.61 4.07
CA MET A 421 19.95 6.61 2.68
C MET A 421 18.89 6.09 1.68
N MET A 422 17.90 5.32 2.11
CA MET A 422 16.79 4.88 1.26
C MET A 422 15.65 5.90 1.12
N LEU A 423 15.55 6.88 2.02
CA LEU A 423 14.47 7.88 1.99
C LEU A 423 14.35 8.63 0.65
N PRO A 424 15.44 9.12 0.01
CA PRO A 424 15.33 9.84 -1.25
C PRO A 424 14.65 9.00 -2.35
N GLN A 425 14.98 7.71 -2.45
CA GLN A 425 14.33 6.79 -3.39
C GLN A 425 12.84 6.65 -3.10
N ALA A 426 12.47 6.52 -1.83
CA ALA A 426 11.08 6.40 -1.43
C ALA A 426 10.29 7.69 -1.74
N PHE A 427 10.89 8.87 -1.54
CA PHE A 427 10.26 10.14 -1.93
C PHE A 427 10.02 10.26 -3.44
N ILE A 428 10.96 9.79 -4.28
CA ILE A 428 10.74 9.76 -5.74
C ILE A 428 9.50 8.93 -6.08
N CYS A 429 9.31 7.79 -5.44
CA CYS A 429 8.18 6.89 -5.69
C CYS A 429 6.81 7.52 -5.36
N THR A 430 6.76 8.63 -4.61
CA THR A 430 5.51 9.37 -4.38
C THR A 430 5.14 10.33 -5.51
N VAL A 431 6.10 10.67 -6.39
CA VAL A 431 6.00 11.71 -7.41
C VAL A 431 6.12 11.15 -8.82
N PHE A 432 6.87 10.05 -9.01
CA PHE A 432 7.12 9.44 -10.31
C PHE A 432 6.70 7.98 -10.35
N PHE A 433 6.12 7.54 -11.47
CA PHE A 433 5.76 6.13 -11.71
C PHE A 433 6.95 5.28 -12.16
N GLN A 434 7.86 5.85 -12.92
CA GLN A 434 9.06 5.15 -13.38
C GLN A 434 10.27 6.07 -13.23
N VAL A 435 11.35 5.49 -12.75
CA VAL A 435 12.63 6.18 -12.56
C VAL A 435 13.67 5.45 -13.40
N GLY A 436 13.80 5.90 -14.65
CA GLY A 436 14.76 5.35 -15.62
C GLY A 436 16.14 6.03 -15.54
N PRO A 437 16.83 6.21 -16.67
CA PRO A 437 18.18 6.77 -16.73
C PRO A 437 18.32 8.20 -16.21
N ILE A 438 17.20 8.91 -15.99
CA ILE A 438 17.15 10.29 -15.47
C ILE A 438 16.98 10.35 -13.94
N TYR A 439 17.47 9.33 -13.22
CA TYR A 439 17.28 9.16 -11.78
C TYR A 439 17.65 10.41 -10.96
N LEU A 440 18.83 11.01 -11.24
CA LEU A 440 19.27 12.24 -10.57
C LEU A 440 18.30 13.39 -10.80
N LEU A 441 17.80 13.57 -12.02
CA LEU A 441 16.82 14.61 -12.34
C LEU A 441 15.52 14.39 -11.54
N CYS A 442 15.06 13.14 -11.43
CA CYS A 442 13.89 12.81 -10.61
C CYS A 442 14.10 13.17 -9.14
N HIS A 443 15.29 12.95 -8.57
CA HIS A 443 15.63 13.38 -7.22
C HIS A 443 15.53 14.90 -7.07
N LEU A 444 16.18 15.66 -7.96
CA LEU A 444 16.18 17.11 -7.92
C LEU A 444 14.78 17.70 -8.08
N VAL A 445 13.99 17.16 -9.00
CA VAL A 445 12.59 17.57 -9.19
C VAL A 445 11.74 17.23 -7.97
N THR A 446 11.90 16.04 -7.39
CA THR A 446 11.17 15.64 -6.17
C THR A 446 11.51 16.59 -5.02
N LEU A 447 12.78 16.85 -4.78
CA LEU A 447 13.24 17.79 -3.75
C LEU A 447 12.66 19.18 -3.97
N PHE A 448 12.71 19.68 -5.20
CA PHE A 448 12.13 20.98 -5.56
C PHE A 448 10.62 21.03 -5.29
N LEU A 449 9.86 20.00 -5.70
CA LEU A 449 8.41 19.93 -5.49
C LEU A 449 8.05 19.91 -4.00
N TYR A 450 8.77 19.12 -3.19
CA TYR A 450 8.50 19.05 -1.74
C TYR A 450 8.87 20.35 -1.02
N LEU A 451 10.05 20.93 -1.31
CA LEU A 451 10.47 22.19 -0.68
C LEU A 451 9.58 23.36 -1.10
N SER A 452 9.23 23.46 -2.38
CA SER A 452 8.33 24.52 -2.86
C SER A 452 6.91 24.35 -2.29
N ALA A 453 6.38 23.12 -2.24
CA ALA A 453 5.08 22.85 -1.63
C ALA A 453 5.06 23.26 -0.15
N LEU A 454 6.11 22.91 0.60
CA LEU A 454 6.25 23.29 2.00
C LEU A 454 6.33 24.83 2.17
N ALA A 455 7.16 25.50 1.35
CA ALA A 455 7.30 26.96 1.40
C ALA A 455 5.99 27.69 1.07
N LEU A 456 5.29 27.25 0.02
CA LEU A 456 4.00 27.81 -0.39
C LEU A 456 2.92 27.58 0.68
N MET A 457 2.87 26.38 1.25
CA MET A 457 1.94 26.03 2.33
C MET A 457 2.18 26.89 3.57
N ILE A 458 3.43 27.04 4.02
CA ILE A 458 3.80 27.90 5.17
C ILE A 458 3.39 29.33 4.90
N ARG A 459 3.67 29.84 3.71
CA ARG A 459 3.29 31.21 3.30
C ARG A 459 1.77 31.41 3.41
N GLU A 460 0.95 30.47 2.91
CA GLU A 460 -0.51 30.57 3.00
C GLU A 460 -1.01 30.53 4.45
N PHE A 461 -0.41 29.73 5.32
CA PHE A 461 -0.73 29.73 6.75
C PHE A 461 -0.37 31.04 7.47
N ILE A 462 0.72 31.71 7.05
CA ILE A 462 1.14 33.00 7.63
C ILE A 462 0.24 34.12 7.16
N ASP A 463 -0.12 34.19 5.88
CA ASP A 463 -0.90 35.25 5.29
C ASP A 463 -2.34 35.38 5.82
N ARG A 464 -2.85 34.38 6.54
CA ARG A 464 -4.14 34.30 7.30
C ARG A 464 -5.39 34.86 6.60
N LYS A 465 -5.29 35.37 5.38
CA LYS A 465 -6.35 36.10 4.64
C LYS A 465 -7.09 35.22 3.65
N ALA A 466 -6.55 34.06 3.31
CA ALA A 466 -7.13 33.11 2.37
C ALA A 466 -7.91 31.99 3.08
N ASP A 467 -8.80 31.34 2.35
CA ASP A 467 -9.40 30.11 2.79
C ASP A 467 -8.28 29.05 2.90
N GLN A 468 -7.93 28.64 4.11
CA GLN A 468 -6.80 27.75 4.41
C GLN A 468 -6.98 26.31 3.85
N LYS A 469 -8.09 26.03 3.13
CA LYS A 469 -8.40 24.69 2.61
C LYS A 469 -7.31 24.15 1.68
N CYS A 470 -6.68 24.99 0.85
CA CYS A 470 -5.60 24.54 -0.03
C CYS A 470 -4.36 24.13 0.76
N ALA A 471 -3.97 24.95 1.76
CA ALA A 471 -2.83 24.64 2.63
C ALA A 471 -3.12 23.42 3.52
N GLU A 472 -4.33 23.28 4.06
CA GLU A 472 -4.76 22.12 4.82
C GLU A 472 -4.73 20.84 3.96
N PHE A 473 -5.15 20.92 2.69
CA PHE A 473 -5.09 19.80 1.75
C PHE A 473 -3.63 19.41 1.47
N MET A 474 -2.79 20.37 1.12
CA MET A 474 -1.37 20.10 0.88
C MET A 474 -0.68 19.55 2.13
N ALA A 475 -0.93 20.12 3.31
CA ALA A 475 -0.36 19.65 4.58
C ALA A 475 -0.71 18.17 4.86
N LEU A 476 -1.95 17.80 4.57
CA LEU A 476 -2.43 16.44 4.72
C LEU A 476 -1.69 15.48 3.80
N ILE A 477 -1.56 15.83 2.52
CA ILE A 477 -0.90 14.98 1.53
C ILE A 477 0.61 14.88 1.81
N LEU A 478 1.27 16.00 2.10
CA LEU A 478 2.69 15.99 2.48
C LEU A 478 2.93 15.16 3.74
N GLY A 479 2.13 15.37 4.79
CA GLY A 479 2.23 14.61 6.02
C GLY A 479 2.01 13.11 5.80
N SER A 480 0.99 12.74 5.03
CA SER A 480 0.74 11.35 4.66
C SER A 480 1.92 10.74 3.89
N ASN A 481 2.45 11.42 2.89
CA ASN A 481 3.61 10.95 2.13
C ASN A 481 4.84 10.76 3.04
N VAL A 482 5.16 11.76 3.88
CA VAL A 482 6.32 11.67 4.79
C VAL A 482 6.19 10.48 5.72
N VAL A 483 5.02 10.28 6.32
CA VAL A 483 4.77 9.17 7.23
C VAL A 483 4.88 7.83 6.50
N MET A 484 4.27 7.71 5.31
CA MET A 484 4.35 6.48 4.49
C MET A 484 5.79 6.18 4.06
N VAL A 485 6.54 7.20 3.60
CA VAL A 485 7.94 7.06 3.19
C VAL A 485 8.80 6.58 4.35
N ILE A 486 8.69 7.19 5.54
CA ILE A 486 9.47 6.80 6.72
C ILE A 486 9.16 5.35 7.10
N VAL A 487 7.88 4.98 7.24
CA VAL A 487 7.50 3.64 7.67
C VAL A 487 7.93 2.58 6.67
N ILE A 488 7.73 2.81 5.38
CA ILE A 488 8.13 1.86 4.34
C ILE A 488 9.66 1.70 4.31
N SER A 489 10.42 2.80 4.46
CA SER A 489 11.90 2.74 4.47
C SER A 489 12.45 2.07 5.74
N LEU A 490 11.75 2.15 6.88
CA LEU A 490 12.12 1.43 8.09
C LEU A 490 11.92 -0.09 7.95
N VAL A 491 10.83 -0.50 7.32
CA VAL A 491 10.43 -1.90 7.25
C VAL A 491 11.06 -2.60 6.05
N PHE A 492 11.13 -1.93 4.90
CA PHE A 492 11.59 -2.54 3.66
C PHE A 492 12.38 -1.53 2.82
N PHE A 493 11.88 -1.14 1.65
CA PHE A 493 12.41 -0.07 0.80
C PHE A 493 11.28 0.53 -0.04
N GLY A 494 11.48 1.78 -0.48
CA GLY A 494 10.47 2.50 -1.25
C GLY A 494 10.25 1.90 -2.63
N GLN A 495 9.06 1.36 -2.86
CA GLN A 495 8.56 0.93 -4.17
C GLN A 495 7.35 1.79 -4.57
N GLN A 496 7.18 2.01 -5.89
CA GLN A 496 6.05 2.77 -6.40
C GLN A 496 4.71 2.21 -5.91
N ARG A 497 4.51 0.89 -5.98
CA ARG A 497 3.26 0.24 -5.56
C ARG A 497 2.86 0.51 -4.10
N TYR A 498 3.81 0.90 -3.26
CA TYR A 498 3.56 1.22 -1.84
C TYR A 498 3.34 2.70 -1.58
N LEU A 499 3.79 3.58 -2.46
CA LEU A 499 3.90 5.01 -2.22
C LEU A 499 3.06 5.87 -3.17
N VAL A 500 2.48 5.29 -4.21
CA VAL A 500 1.73 6.01 -5.25
C VAL A 500 0.33 6.47 -4.82
N TYR A 501 -0.15 6.04 -3.65
CA TYR A 501 -1.50 6.34 -3.15
C TYR A 501 -1.90 7.81 -3.25
N ASN A 502 -0.99 8.71 -2.93
CA ASN A 502 -1.23 10.15 -2.95
C ASN A 502 -0.83 10.83 -4.26
N PHE A 503 -0.40 10.10 -5.29
CA PHE A 503 0.17 10.70 -6.51
C PHE A 503 -0.74 11.78 -7.10
N GLY A 504 -1.96 11.44 -7.49
CA GLY A 504 -2.91 12.40 -8.06
C GLY A 504 -3.25 13.52 -7.09
N ALA A 505 -3.49 13.19 -5.81
CA ALA A 505 -3.82 14.15 -4.77
C ALA A 505 -2.65 15.14 -4.50
N PHE A 506 -1.39 14.69 -4.61
CA PHE A 506 -0.21 15.56 -4.46
C PHE A 506 -0.18 16.64 -5.55
N TYR A 507 -0.25 16.28 -6.82
CA TYR A 507 -0.22 17.24 -7.92
C TYR A 507 -1.44 18.15 -7.92
N ILE A 508 -2.61 17.64 -7.58
CA ILE A 508 -3.84 18.41 -7.47
C ILE A 508 -3.74 19.45 -6.35
N SER A 509 -3.30 19.04 -5.15
CA SER A 509 -3.16 19.96 -4.02
C SER A 509 -2.09 21.03 -4.28
N TYR A 510 -1.00 20.64 -4.96
CA TYR A 510 0.06 21.58 -5.39
C TYR A 510 -0.47 22.61 -6.39
N TYR A 511 -1.22 22.17 -7.40
CA TYR A 511 -1.86 23.07 -8.36
C TYR A 511 -2.84 24.04 -7.68
N LEU A 512 -3.70 23.55 -6.79
CA LEU A 512 -4.68 24.37 -6.08
C LEU A 512 -3.99 25.43 -5.22
N LEU A 513 -2.90 25.07 -4.55
CA LEU A 513 -2.10 25.98 -3.76
C LEU A 513 -1.48 27.09 -4.62
N LEU A 514 -0.89 26.74 -5.77
CA LEU A 514 -0.37 27.72 -6.74
C LEU A 514 -1.46 28.63 -7.28
N ARG A 515 -2.62 28.08 -7.64
CA ARG A 515 -3.77 28.84 -8.15
C ARG A 515 -4.26 29.89 -7.16
N GLU A 516 -4.38 29.51 -5.88
CA GLU A 516 -4.86 30.44 -4.85
C GLU A 516 -3.86 31.59 -4.60
N LEU A 517 -2.58 31.29 -4.55
CA LEU A 517 -1.53 32.29 -4.41
C LEU A 517 -1.48 33.25 -5.61
N TRP A 518 -1.66 32.71 -6.83
CA TRP A 518 -1.72 33.54 -8.04
C TRP A 518 -2.92 34.49 -8.03
N ASN A 519 -4.09 33.98 -7.69
CA ASN A 519 -5.32 34.75 -7.57
C ASN A 519 -5.21 35.83 -6.46
N GLY A 520 -4.58 35.50 -5.35
CA GLY A 520 -4.28 36.43 -4.27
C GLY A 520 -3.41 37.59 -4.74
N HIS A 521 -2.33 37.30 -5.49
CA HIS A 521 -1.42 38.32 -6.04
C HIS A 521 -2.13 39.25 -7.03
N ILE A 522 -2.98 38.73 -7.91
CA ILE A 522 -3.77 39.56 -8.85
C ILE A 522 -4.74 40.47 -8.09
N ARG A 523 -5.43 39.92 -7.06
CA ARG A 523 -6.35 40.72 -6.22
C ARG A 523 -5.62 41.86 -5.50
N ASP A 524 -4.43 41.65 -4.99
CA ASP A 524 -3.64 42.67 -4.31
C ASP A 524 -3.10 43.72 -5.26
N LYS A 525 -2.66 43.34 -6.46
CA LYS A 525 -2.28 44.32 -7.51
C LYS A 525 -3.48 45.19 -7.90
N ALA A 526 -4.64 44.58 -8.18
CA ALA A 526 -5.84 45.33 -8.54
C ALA A 526 -6.30 46.32 -7.43
N ARG A 527 -6.12 45.94 -6.14
CA ARG A 527 -6.39 46.84 -5.02
C ARG A 527 -5.41 48.02 -4.96
N LYS A 528 -4.12 47.78 -5.23
CA LYS A 528 -3.12 48.85 -5.29
C LYS A 528 -3.40 49.84 -6.42
N TRP A 529 -3.80 49.34 -7.60
CA TRP A 529 -4.18 50.17 -8.75
C TRP A 529 -5.42 51.05 -8.50
N ARG A 530 -6.38 50.55 -7.70
CA ARG A 530 -7.58 51.34 -7.35
C ARG A 530 -7.33 52.38 -6.25
N LYS A 531 -6.21 52.29 -5.56
CA LYS A 531 -5.81 53.25 -4.51
C LYS A 531 -4.80 54.31 -5.01
N ALA A 532 -4.15 54.03 -6.13
CA ALA A 532 -3.33 55.00 -6.88
C ALA A 532 -4.21 55.76 -7.89
#